data_360ec14a69766857bce1c428bdba41b7
#
_entry.id   360ec14a69766857bce1c428bdba41b7
#
_cell.length_a   1.000
_cell.length_b   1.000
_cell.length_c   1.000
_cell.angle_alpha   90.00
_cell.angle_beta   90.00
_cell.angle_gamma   90.00
#
_symmetry.space_group_name_H-M   'P 1'
#
loop_
_entity.id
_entity.type
_entity.pdbx_description
1 polymer ?
#
loop_
_entity_poly.entity_id
_entity_poly.type
_entity_poly.pdbx_seq_one_letter_code
_entity_poly.pdbx_strand_id
1 'polypeptide(L)'
;VVSPTVVSQTIPAGLVDGINYNPNDATKATLVLDAPLKDFVYVAGSFNNWQPTAAYAMKKDASAGSTKFWLELTGLTAGTNYTYQYWVVDQTPLAGSPSLVKAADPYSTLVLSPYDDGGIPATSFPNLPAYPSGQEREVTWFKTGQTPYAWSQATLNFVKPAKEKLVVYEVLVRDFDARRNFQDLIDKIDYFKNLKVNAIQLMPVMEFEGNESWGYNTSFHMALDKFYGTPEKLKELIDLYHQNGIAVILDVALNHAFGRNSMVRMWMKDSDGDGWGDPASDNPYFNEFAKH
;
A
#
# COMPACT_ATOMS: atom_id res chain seq x y z
N VAL A 1 14.96 18.68 10.35
CA VAL A 1 13.66 18.61 11.04
C VAL A 1 13.88 18.96 12.50
N VAL A 2 13.07 19.86 13.07
CA VAL A 2 13.15 20.24 14.48
C VAL A 2 12.50 19.15 15.32
N SER A 3 13.12 18.77 16.45
CA SER A 3 12.52 17.81 17.38
C SER A 3 11.25 18.40 18.02
N PRO A 4 10.10 17.74 17.92
CA PRO A 4 8.88 18.19 18.56
C PRO A 4 8.87 17.83 20.04
N THR A 5 7.99 18.44 20.80
CA THR A 5 7.57 17.86 22.09
C THR A 5 6.67 16.66 21.77
N VAL A 6 7.17 15.46 21.96
CA VAL A 6 6.39 14.23 21.73
C VAL A 6 5.31 14.10 22.81
N VAL A 7 4.06 14.13 22.38
CA VAL A 7 2.91 13.90 23.27
C VAL A 7 2.69 12.40 23.42
N SER A 8 2.65 11.90 24.66
CA SER A 8 2.29 10.51 24.96
C SER A 8 0.79 10.44 25.25
N GLN A 9 0.06 9.67 24.42
CA GLN A 9 -1.39 9.50 24.56
C GLN A 9 -1.81 8.15 23.97
N THR A 10 -2.63 7.39 24.70
CA THR A 10 -3.14 6.08 24.25
C THR A 10 -3.91 6.21 22.94
N ILE A 11 -3.66 5.28 22.01
CA ILE A 11 -4.40 5.17 20.76
C ILE A 11 -5.88 4.90 21.06
N PRO A 12 -6.83 5.61 20.43
CA PRO A 12 -8.25 5.28 20.53
C PRO A 12 -8.54 3.82 20.15
N ALA A 13 -9.42 3.17 20.90
CA ALA A 13 -9.74 1.77 20.69
C ALA A 13 -10.31 1.50 19.30
N GLY A 14 -9.94 0.35 18.72
CA GLY A 14 -10.44 -0.11 17.42
C GLY A 14 -9.66 0.40 16.21
N LEU A 15 -8.64 1.25 16.40
CA LEU A 15 -7.77 1.66 15.29
C LEU A 15 -6.72 0.58 14.99
N VAL A 16 -6.39 0.46 13.70
CA VAL A 16 -5.37 -0.45 13.17
C VAL A 16 -4.25 0.32 12.50
N ASP A 17 -3.13 -0.33 12.21
CA ASP A 17 -2.01 0.29 11.49
C ASP A 17 -2.45 0.76 10.10
N GLY A 18 -1.89 1.88 9.65
CA GLY A 18 -2.27 2.56 8.43
C GLY A 18 -3.33 3.65 8.66
N ILE A 19 -4.09 3.95 7.61
CA ILE A 19 -5.14 4.97 7.66
C ILE A 19 -6.48 4.40 8.13
N ASN A 20 -7.08 5.04 9.14
CA ASN A 20 -8.40 4.72 9.68
C ASN A 20 -9.37 5.84 9.31
N TYR A 21 -10.33 5.54 8.46
CA TYR A 21 -11.39 6.48 8.07
C TYR A 21 -12.47 6.54 9.16
N ASN A 22 -12.92 7.76 9.48
CA ASN A 22 -14.05 7.92 10.38
C ASN A 22 -15.36 7.70 9.59
N PRO A 23 -16.15 6.66 9.92
CA PRO A 23 -17.37 6.34 9.15
C PRO A 23 -18.48 7.39 9.31
N ASN A 24 -18.40 8.22 10.35
CA ASN A 24 -19.42 9.23 10.68
C ASN A 24 -18.96 10.65 10.37
N ASP A 25 -17.69 10.87 10.02
CA ASP A 25 -17.14 12.19 9.80
C ASP A 25 -16.03 12.15 8.72
N ALA A 26 -16.41 12.40 7.49
CA ALA A 26 -15.49 12.41 6.35
C ALA A 26 -14.48 13.59 6.37
N THR A 27 -14.56 14.49 7.34
CA THR A 27 -13.57 15.55 7.54
C THR A 27 -12.37 15.09 8.37
N LYS A 28 -12.36 13.81 8.79
CA LYS A 28 -11.35 13.23 9.67
C LYS A 28 -10.83 11.88 9.16
N ALA A 29 -9.57 11.63 9.46
CA ALA A 29 -8.95 10.31 9.35
C ALA A 29 -7.86 10.17 10.40
N THR A 30 -7.61 8.98 10.91
CA THR A 30 -6.53 8.74 11.89
C THR A 30 -5.47 7.85 11.27
N LEU A 31 -4.23 8.30 11.34
CA LEU A 31 -3.05 7.58 10.91
C LEU A 31 -2.42 6.87 12.10
N VAL A 32 -2.04 5.61 11.92
CA VAL A 32 -1.31 4.81 12.92
C VAL A 32 -0.11 4.17 12.24
N LEU A 33 1.06 4.37 12.81
CA LEU A 33 2.32 3.79 12.33
C LEU A 33 2.99 3.03 13.47
N ASP A 34 3.32 1.76 13.25
CA ASP A 34 4.22 1.02 14.11
C ASP A 34 5.67 1.30 13.68
N ALA A 35 6.46 1.94 14.56
CA ALA A 35 7.81 2.35 14.28
C ALA A 35 8.73 2.14 15.49
N PRO A 36 9.03 0.86 15.83
CA PRO A 36 9.96 0.54 16.90
C PRO A 36 11.32 1.20 16.67
N LEU A 37 12.00 1.54 17.76
CA LEU A 37 13.32 2.19 17.77
C LEU A 37 13.35 3.61 17.18
N LYS A 38 12.20 4.23 16.92
CA LYS A 38 12.13 5.61 16.43
C LYS A 38 11.72 6.58 17.53
N ASP A 39 12.29 7.79 17.49
CA ASP A 39 12.07 8.81 18.52
C ASP A 39 10.77 9.57 18.28
N PHE A 40 10.55 10.02 17.06
CA PHE A 40 9.33 10.73 16.66
C PHE A 40 9.04 10.64 15.16
N VAL A 41 7.81 10.93 14.80
CA VAL A 41 7.32 10.90 13.42
C VAL A 41 6.51 12.17 13.16
N TYR A 42 6.75 12.78 12.00
CA TYR A 42 5.89 13.80 11.44
C TYR A 42 5.06 13.23 10.29
N VAL A 43 3.88 13.79 10.08
CA VAL A 43 3.09 13.57 8.87
C VAL A 43 3.21 14.80 7.99
N ALA A 44 3.78 14.66 6.80
CA ALA A 44 3.84 15.71 5.80
C ALA A 44 3.01 15.29 4.58
N GLY A 45 2.13 16.16 4.11
CA GLY A 45 1.24 15.85 3.01
C GLY A 45 0.65 17.08 2.34
N SER A 46 -0.19 16.85 1.33
CA SER A 46 -0.85 17.91 0.57
C SER A 46 -1.77 18.79 1.43
N PHE A 47 -2.27 18.28 2.54
CA PHE A 47 -3.14 19.00 3.49
C PHE A 47 -2.39 20.00 4.38
N ASN A 48 -1.06 19.94 4.46
CA ASN A 48 -0.23 20.87 5.24
C ASN A 48 0.94 21.44 4.44
N ASN A 49 0.83 21.46 3.11
CA ASN A 49 1.88 21.93 2.18
C ASN A 49 3.23 21.24 2.42
N TRP A 50 3.21 19.96 2.81
CA TRP A 50 4.41 19.14 3.07
C TRP A 50 5.31 19.71 4.18
N GLN A 51 4.73 20.45 5.15
CA GLN A 51 5.47 21.07 6.24
C GLN A 51 5.38 20.23 7.52
N PRO A 52 6.52 19.74 8.03
CA PRO A 52 6.57 18.96 9.28
C PRO A 52 6.50 19.91 10.49
N THR A 53 5.32 20.44 10.76
CA THR A 53 5.10 21.34 11.91
C THR A 53 4.66 20.57 13.14
N ALA A 54 4.75 21.19 14.32
CA ALA A 54 4.35 20.58 15.59
C ALA A 54 2.90 20.07 15.61
N ALA A 55 1.99 20.70 14.85
CA ALA A 55 0.60 20.27 14.73
C ALA A 55 0.45 18.90 14.02
N TYR A 56 1.45 18.52 13.24
CA TYR A 56 1.50 17.25 12.50
C TYR A 56 2.57 16.29 13.03
N ALA A 57 3.11 16.55 14.21
CA ALA A 57 3.90 15.57 14.95
C ALA A 57 2.96 14.50 15.53
N MET A 58 3.26 13.23 15.24
CA MET A 58 2.46 12.12 15.75
C MET A 58 2.64 11.97 17.26
N LYS A 59 1.58 11.59 17.94
CA LYS A 59 1.60 11.20 19.34
C LYS A 59 2.18 9.81 19.45
N LYS A 60 2.94 9.55 20.52
CA LYS A 60 3.41 8.20 20.84
C LYS A 60 2.34 7.51 21.70
N ASP A 61 2.01 6.27 21.38
CA ASP A 61 1.06 5.51 22.18
C ASP A 61 1.58 5.31 23.60
N ALA A 62 0.75 5.66 24.59
CA ALA A 62 1.07 5.54 26.00
C ALA A 62 0.93 4.12 26.56
N SER A 63 0.44 3.16 25.80
CA SER A 63 0.27 1.77 26.21
C SER A 63 1.62 1.12 26.49
N ALA A 64 1.71 0.32 27.55
CA ALA A 64 2.96 -0.32 27.94
C ALA A 64 3.51 -1.22 26.81
N GLY A 65 4.77 -0.97 26.44
CA GLY A 65 5.47 -1.74 25.40
C GLY A 65 5.07 -1.38 23.96
N SER A 66 4.18 -0.41 23.76
CA SER A 66 3.79 0.02 22.42
C SER A 66 4.91 0.81 21.73
N THR A 67 5.09 0.53 20.43
CA THR A 67 6.01 1.21 19.54
C THR A 67 5.29 2.07 18.50
N LYS A 68 3.97 2.27 18.70
CA LYS A 68 3.11 2.94 17.74
C LYS A 68 3.06 4.45 17.93
N PHE A 69 2.89 5.11 16.80
CA PHE A 69 2.62 6.55 16.70
C PHE A 69 1.29 6.75 16.00
N TRP A 70 0.56 7.82 16.36
CA TRP A 70 -0.75 8.10 15.76
C TRP A 70 -1.06 9.59 15.69
N LEU A 71 -1.87 9.96 14.71
CA LEU A 71 -2.33 11.34 14.50
C LEU A 71 -3.73 11.36 13.88
N GLU A 72 -4.66 12.09 14.49
CA GLU A 72 -5.93 12.43 13.84
C GLU A 72 -5.73 13.63 12.92
N LEU A 73 -5.97 13.44 11.63
CA LEU A 73 -6.10 14.50 10.65
C LEU A 73 -7.53 15.07 10.73
N THR A 74 -7.66 16.39 10.71
CA THR A 74 -8.94 17.11 10.77
C THR A 74 -9.02 18.15 9.66
N GLY A 75 -10.22 18.65 9.36
CA GLY A 75 -10.42 19.67 8.33
C GLY A 75 -10.25 19.15 6.89
N LEU A 76 -10.33 17.84 6.69
CA LEU A 76 -10.31 17.24 5.37
C LEU A 76 -11.62 17.52 4.62
N THR A 77 -11.54 17.56 3.30
CA THR A 77 -12.72 17.68 2.43
C THR A 77 -13.02 16.33 1.80
N ALA A 78 -14.24 15.83 2.00
CA ALA A 78 -14.68 14.57 1.41
C ALA A 78 -14.54 14.58 -0.12
N GLY A 79 -14.08 13.47 -0.70
CA GLY A 79 -13.89 13.34 -2.14
C GLY A 79 -12.62 14.01 -2.69
N THR A 80 -11.84 14.71 -1.87
CA THR A 80 -10.56 15.30 -2.28
C THR A 80 -9.45 14.28 -2.23
N ASN A 81 -8.58 14.28 -3.26
CA ASN A 81 -7.36 13.48 -3.29
C ASN A 81 -6.31 14.10 -2.37
N TYR A 82 -5.85 13.36 -1.40
CA TYR A 82 -4.75 13.75 -0.53
C TYR A 82 -3.58 12.81 -0.71
N THR A 83 -2.37 13.32 -0.47
CA THR A 83 -1.13 12.53 -0.45
C THR A 83 -0.31 12.87 0.79
N TYR A 84 0.42 11.90 1.32
CA TYR A 84 1.31 12.11 2.46
C TYR A 84 2.46 11.12 2.53
N GLN A 85 3.43 11.46 3.38
CA GLN A 85 4.51 10.61 3.84
C GLN A 85 4.65 10.74 5.35
N TYR A 86 5.17 9.71 5.97
CA TYR A 86 5.77 9.77 7.30
C TYR A 86 7.22 10.25 7.17
N TRP A 87 7.58 11.24 7.99
CA TRP A 87 8.96 11.65 8.19
C TRP A 87 9.41 11.08 9.52
N VAL A 88 10.08 9.94 9.45
CA VAL A 88 10.43 9.10 10.60
C VAL A 88 11.84 9.47 11.05
N VAL A 89 12.00 9.80 12.33
CA VAL A 89 13.26 10.28 12.88
C VAL A 89 13.78 9.34 13.94
N ASP A 90 15.06 9.02 13.82
CA ASP A 90 15.89 8.34 14.79
C ASP A 90 17.06 9.28 15.12
N GLN A 91 17.16 9.71 16.38
CA GLN A 91 18.19 10.65 16.82
C GLN A 91 19.53 9.96 17.12
N THR A 92 19.51 8.65 17.27
CA THR A 92 20.66 7.80 17.55
C THR A 92 20.75 6.59 16.63
N PRO A 93 20.69 6.79 15.28
CA PRO A 93 20.65 5.69 14.34
C PRO A 93 21.95 4.86 14.40
N LEU A 94 21.86 3.61 13.94
CA LEU A 94 23.04 2.80 13.71
C LEU A 94 23.99 3.48 12.72
N ALA A 95 25.30 3.18 12.85
CA ALA A 95 26.28 3.71 11.93
C ALA A 95 25.95 3.31 10.47
N GLY A 96 25.87 4.30 9.60
CA GLY A 96 25.47 4.13 8.21
C GLY A 96 23.96 4.14 7.97
N SER A 97 23.14 4.32 9.00
CA SER A 97 21.70 4.50 8.86
C SER A 97 21.32 5.99 8.90
N PRO A 98 20.32 6.44 8.10
CA PRO A 98 19.92 7.84 8.10
C PRO A 98 19.13 8.19 9.38
N SER A 99 19.31 9.42 9.86
CA SER A 99 18.55 9.95 11.01
C SER A 99 17.12 10.37 10.65
N LEU A 100 16.83 10.57 9.36
CA LEU A 100 15.51 10.92 8.84
C LEU A 100 15.21 10.09 7.60
N VAL A 101 14.07 9.42 7.61
CA VAL A 101 13.54 8.72 6.44
C VAL A 101 12.16 9.27 6.11
N LYS A 102 11.95 9.64 4.85
CA LYS A 102 10.63 9.96 4.29
C LYS A 102 10.09 8.69 3.66
N ALA A 103 8.97 8.19 4.14
CA ALA A 103 8.39 6.93 3.70
C ALA A 103 6.88 7.04 3.50
N ALA A 104 6.36 6.40 2.46
CA ALA A 104 4.92 6.17 2.34
C ALA A 104 4.44 5.26 3.49
N ASP A 105 3.15 5.28 3.76
CA ASP A 105 2.56 4.36 4.75
C ASP A 105 2.72 2.90 4.28
N PRO A 106 3.30 2.01 5.08
CA PRO A 106 3.44 0.60 4.72
C PRO A 106 2.11 -0.11 4.46
N TYR A 107 1.01 0.42 4.98
CA TYR A 107 -0.36 -0.08 4.76
C TYR A 107 -1.13 0.68 3.67
N SER A 108 -0.44 1.43 2.82
CA SER A 108 -1.05 2.14 1.68
C SER A 108 -1.80 1.19 0.78
N THR A 109 -3.03 1.56 0.39
CA THR A 109 -3.82 0.85 -0.62
C THR A 109 -3.65 1.44 -2.03
N LEU A 110 -3.09 2.63 -2.12
CA LEU A 110 -2.62 3.27 -3.35
C LEU A 110 -1.39 4.12 -3.04
N VAL A 111 -0.34 3.91 -3.82
CA VAL A 111 0.92 4.62 -3.72
C VAL A 111 1.17 5.35 -5.03
N LEU A 112 1.58 6.62 -4.98
CA LEU A 112 2.07 7.33 -6.16
C LEU A 112 3.59 7.30 -6.15
N SER A 113 4.18 7.01 -7.32
CA SER A 113 5.63 6.85 -7.50
C SER A 113 6.17 7.88 -8.51
N PRO A 114 7.25 8.61 -8.19
CA PRO A 114 7.90 9.47 -9.16
C PRO A 114 8.64 8.69 -10.25
N TYR A 115 8.80 7.38 -10.07
CA TYR A 115 9.59 6.54 -10.97
C TYR A 115 8.72 5.82 -12.01
N ASP A 116 7.52 5.40 -11.63
CA ASP A 116 6.73 4.44 -12.41
C ASP A 116 5.43 5.03 -12.96
N ASP A 117 4.82 6.01 -12.27
CA ASP A 117 3.49 6.54 -12.62
C ASP A 117 3.42 7.14 -14.04
N GLY A 118 4.52 7.71 -14.52
CA GLY A 118 4.60 8.26 -15.88
C GLY A 118 4.42 7.21 -16.99
N GLY A 119 4.61 5.94 -16.67
CA GLY A 119 4.44 4.81 -17.59
C GLY A 119 3.07 4.11 -17.48
N ILE A 120 2.20 4.54 -16.57
CA ILE A 120 0.87 3.92 -16.38
C ILE A 120 -0.08 4.39 -17.48
N PRO A 121 -0.65 3.49 -18.32
CA PRO A 121 -1.61 3.87 -19.34
C PRO A 121 -2.91 4.41 -18.71
N ALA A 122 -3.43 5.53 -19.23
CA ALA A 122 -4.73 6.05 -18.79
C ALA A 122 -5.90 5.10 -19.06
N THR A 123 -5.73 4.14 -19.95
CA THR A 123 -6.70 3.05 -20.19
C THR A 123 -6.68 1.99 -19.08
N SER A 124 -5.56 1.84 -18.36
CA SER A 124 -5.47 0.94 -17.21
C SER A 124 -5.90 1.65 -15.93
N PHE A 125 -5.38 2.85 -15.68
CA PHE A 125 -5.75 3.63 -14.51
C PHE A 125 -6.28 5.03 -14.92
N PRO A 126 -7.57 5.15 -15.26
CA PRO A 126 -8.17 6.44 -15.59
C PRO A 126 -8.08 7.41 -14.40
N ASN A 127 -7.70 8.66 -14.67
CA ASN A 127 -7.61 9.71 -13.67
C ASN A 127 -6.66 9.38 -12.50
N LEU A 128 -5.56 8.67 -12.78
CA LEU A 128 -4.50 8.50 -11.80
C LEU A 128 -4.08 9.88 -11.28
N PRO A 129 -4.13 10.13 -9.95
CA PRO A 129 -3.70 11.40 -9.41
C PRO A 129 -2.23 11.68 -9.77
N ALA A 130 -1.93 12.93 -10.10
CA ALA A 130 -0.55 13.31 -10.41
C ALA A 130 0.33 13.17 -9.15
N TYR A 131 1.56 12.68 -9.34
CA TYR A 131 2.56 12.68 -8.29
C TYR A 131 2.83 14.14 -7.82
N PRO A 132 2.89 14.42 -6.51
CA PRO A 132 3.00 15.78 -6.00
C PRO A 132 4.38 16.38 -6.34
N SER A 133 4.37 17.58 -6.94
CA SER A 133 5.58 18.30 -7.31
C SER A 133 6.45 18.63 -6.11
N GLY A 134 7.76 18.54 -6.26
CA GLY A 134 8.74 18.89 -5.23
C GLY A 134 8.90 17.84 -4.12
N GLN A 135 8.26 16.69 -4.27
CA GLN A 135 8.45 15.55 -3.36
C GLN A 135 9.44 14.54 -3.96
N GLU A 136 9.92 13.67 -3.11
CA GLU A 136 10.82 12.56 -3.46
C GLU A 136 10.27 11.25 -2.88
N ARG A 137 10.53 10.14 -3.51
CA ARG A 137 10.09 8.81 -3.09
C ARG A 137 8.58 8.64 -3.20
N GLU A 138 8.11 7.46 -2.93
CA GLU A 138 6.70 7.14 -2.97
C GLU A 138 5.91 7.93 -1.91
N VAL A 139 4.67 8.29 -2.27
CA VAL A 139 3.71 8.93 -1.37
C VAL A 139 2.43 8.11 -1.27
N THR A 140 1.85 8.04 -0.08
CA THR A 140 0.54 7.43 0.11
C THR A 140 -0.55 8.34 -0.40
N TRP A 141 -1.46 7.80 -1.19
CA TRP A 141 -2.69 8.48 -1.57
C TRP A 141 -3.85 8.05 -0.68
N PHE A 142 -4.73 8.98 -0.35
CA PHE A 142 -6.01 8.68 0.29
C PHE A 142 -7.09 9.67 -0.07
N LYS A 143 -8.33 9.27 0.19
CA LYS A 143 -9.53 10.09 -0.01
C LYS A 143 -10.56 9.70 1.05
N THR A 144 -11.15 10.68 1.74
CA THR A 144 -12.25 10.43 2.67
C THR A 144 -13.60 10.46 1.95
N GLY A 145 -14.63 9.91 2.57
CA GLY A 145 -16.00 9.93 2.03
C GLY A 145 -16.19 9.05 0.78
N GLN A 146 -15.34 8.05 0.59
CA GLN A 146 -15.50 7.08 -0.50
C GLN A 146 -16.68 6.14 -0.23
N THR A 147 -17.46 5.86 -1.28
CA THR A 147 -18.47 4.80 -1.22
C THR A 147 -17.81 3.45 -1.42
N PRO A 148 -17.99 2.47 -0.52
CA PRO A 148 -17.48 1.13 -0.70
C PRO A 148 -18.03 0.48 -1.98
N TYR A 149 -17.23 -0.40 -2.60
CA TYR A 149 -17.69 -1.19 -3.74
C TYR A 149 -18.89 -2.05 -3.35
N ALA A 150 -19.96 -2.00 -4.15
CA ALA A 150 -21.17 -2.79 -3.94
C ALA A 150 -21.01 -4.18 -4.57
N TRP A 151 -20.61 -5.16 -3.76
CA TRP A 151 -20.51 -6.54 -4.22
C TRP A 151 -21.86 -7.12 -4.63
N SER A 152 -21.89 -7.92 -5.71
CA SER A 152 -23.09 -8.65 -6.11
C SER A 152 -23.45 -9.75 -5.09
N GLN A 153 -24.72 -10.19 -5.12
CA GLN A 153 -25.16 -11.31 -4.28
C GLN A 153 -24.40 -12.60 -4.62
N ALA A 154 -23.93 -12.76 -5.84
CA ALA A 154 -23.11 -13.90 -6.24
C ALA A 154 -21.77 -13.93 -5.48
N THR A 155 -21.12 -12.79 -5.29
CA THR A 155 -19.89 -12.70 -4.48
C THR A 155 -20.17 -12.85 -2.99
N LEU A 156 -21.19 -12.18 -2.47
CA LEU A 156 -21.55 -12.25 -1.04
C LEU A 156 -21.89 -13.68 -0.60
N ASN A 157 -22.47 -14.48 -1.50
CA ASN A 157 -22.85 -15.87 -1.25
C ASN A 157 -21.95 -16.89 -1.96
N PHE A 158 -20.77 -16.48 -2.44
CA PHE A 158 -19.90 -17.34 -3.21
C PHE A 158 -19.39 -18.52 -2.38
N VAL A 159 -19.63 -19.72 -2.88
CA VAL A 159 -19.12 -20.96 -2.30
C VAL A 159 -17.92 -21.40 -3.12
N LYS A 160 -16.75 -21.31 -2.54
CA LYS A 160 -15.50 -21.74 -3.21
C LYS A 160 -15.54 -23.22 -3.53
N PRO A 161 -15.00 -23.66 -4.66
CA PRO A 161 -14.86 -25.09 -4.98
C PRO A 161 -14.06 -25.82 -3.90
N ALA A 162 -14.39 -27.08 -3.66
CA ALA A 162 -13.59 -27.94 -2.78
C ALA A 162 -12.16 -28.07 -3.32
N LYS A 163 -11.17 -28.08 -2.43
CA LYS A 163 -9.75 -28.07 -2.81
C LYS A 163 -9.38 -29.19 -3.78
N GLU A 164 -9.97 -30.37 -3.56
CA GLU A 164 -9.72 -31.57 -4.36
C GLU A 164 -10.37 -31.52 -5.77
N LYS A 165 -11.23 -30.54 -5.99
CA LYS A 165 -11.96 -30.34 -7.26
C LYS A 165 -11.49 -29.10 -8.02
N LEU A 166 -10.45 -28.42 -7.54
CA LEU A 166 -9.94 -27.24 -8.20
C LEU A 166 -9.32 -27.60 -9.55
N VAL A 167 -9.74 -26.87 -10.57
CA VAL A 167 -9.10 -26.79 -11.89
C VAL A 167 -8.66 -25.35 -12.05
N VAL A 168 -7.38 -25.08 -11.81
CA VAL A 168 -6.81 -23.74 -11.71
C VAL A 168 -6.15 -23.34 -13.01
N TYR A 169 -6.40 -22.10 -13.45
CA TYR A 169 -5.64 -21.45 -14.51
C TYR A 169 -4.80 -20.34 -13.87
N GLU A 170 -3.49 -20.49 -13.88
CA GLU A 170 -2.57 -19.44 -13.45
C GLU A 170 -2.38 -18.42 -14.57
N VAL A 171 -2.45 -17.13 -14.27
CA VAL A 171 -2.35 -16.06 -15.24
C VAL A 171 -1.46 -14.91 -14.75
N LEU A 172 -0.51 -14.52 -15.59
CA LEU A 172 0.19 -13.25 -15.47
C LEU A 172 -0.60 -12.19 -16.24
N VAL A 173 -1.21 -11.24 -15.52
CA VAL A 173 -2.07 -10.19 -16.09
C VAL A 173 -1.37 -9.45 -17.22
N ARG A 174 -0.09 -9.10 -17.02
CA ARG A 174 0.74 -8.41 -18.02
C ARG A 174 0.81 -9.12 -19.37
N ASP A 175 0.87 -10.43 -19.38
CA ASP A 175 1.18 -11.21 -20.59
C ASP A 175 -0.05 -11.92 -21.19
N PHE A 176 -1.22 -11.73 -20.59
CA PHE A 176 -2.42 -12.48 -20.99
C PHE A 176 -3.03 -12.01 -22.32
N ASP A 177 -3.19 -10.68 -22.50
CA ASP A 177 -3.72 -10.11 -23.76
C ASP A 177 -3.19 -8.67 -23.95
N ALA A 178 -3.61 -8.02 -25.02
CA ALA A 178 -3.02 -6.81 -25.60
C ALA A 178 -3.06 -5.57 -24.70
N ARG A 179 -4.07 -5.39 -23.83
CA ARG A 179 -4.14 -4.25 -22.90
C ARG A 179 -3.26 -4.42 -21.67
N ARG A 180 -2.86 -5.67 -21.37
CA ARG A 180 -1.97 -6.00 -20.26
C ARG A 180 -2.55 -5.61 -18.87
N ASN A 181 -3.88 -5.66 -18.73
CA ASN A 181 -4.59 -5.20 -17.54
C ASN A 181 -5.82 -6.06 -17.20
N PHE A 182 -6.49 -5.78 -16.08
CA PHE A 182 -7.65 -6.54 -15.61
C PHE A 182 -8.82 -6.57 -16.62
N GLN A 183 -8.97 -5.56 -17.48
CA GLN A 183 -10.04 -5.53 -18.45
C GLN A 183 -9.91 -6.67 -19.47
N ASP A 184 -8.69 -7.08 -19.80
CA ASP A 184 -8.48 -8.23 -20.69
C ASP A 184 -9.07 -9.52 -20.12
N LEU A 185 -8.89 -9.74 -18.82
CA LEU A 185 -9.46 -10.91 -18.14
C LEU A 185 -10.99 -10.82 -18.05
N ILE A 186 -11.54 -9.63 -17.83
CA ILE A 186 -12.99 -9.40 -17.81
C ILE A 186 -13.60 -9.74 -19.18
N ASP A 187 -13.01 -9.23 -20.26
CA ASP A 187 -13.51 -9.45 -21.62
C ASP A 187 -13.40 -10.92 -22.07
N LYS A 188 -12.53 -11.69 -21.45
CA LYS A 188 -12.26 -13.11 -21.78
C LYS A 188 -12.94 -14.10 -20.84
N ILE A 189 -13.94 -13.71 -20.08
CA ILE A 189 -14.63 -14.62 -19.16
C ILE A 189 -15.12 -15.90 -19.84
N ASP A 190 -15.62 -15.81 -21.06
CA ASP A 190 -16.11 -16.97 -21.82
C ASP A 190 -14.98 -17.93 -22.23
N TYR A 191 -13.76 -17.44 -22.44
CA TYR A 191 -12.59 -18.29 -22.65
C TYR A 191 -12.36 -19.23 -21.45
N PHE A 192 -12.37 -18.69 -20.22
CA PHE A 192 -12.18 -19.48 -19.00
C PHE A 192 -13.35 -20.45 -18.76
N LYS A 193 -14.59 -20.02 -19.04
CA LYS A 193 -15.77 -20.89 -18.96
C LYS A 193 -15.66 -22.07 -19.94
N ASN A 194 -15.21 -21.82 -21.15
CA ASN A 194 -15.05 -22.86 -22.20
C ASN A 194 -13.94 -23.86 -21.83
N LEU A 195 -12.87 -23.41 -21.13
CA LEU A 195 -11.83 -24.29 -20.57
C LEU A 195 -12.32 -25.13 -19.39
N LYS A 196 -13.52 -24.85 -18.84
CA LYS A 196 -14.08 -25.53 -17.65
C LYS A 196 -13.21 -25.39 -16.40
N VAL A 197 -12.41 -24.34 -16.30
CA VAL A 197 -11.71 -24.01 -15.06
C VAL A 197 -12.71 -23.48 -14.03
N ASN A 198 -12.47 -23.74 -12.77
CA ASN A 198 -13.30 -23.24 -11.66
C ASN A 198 -12.52 -22.33 -10.69
N ALA A 199 -11.28 -22.03 -11.02
CA ALA A 199 -10.48 -21.00 -10.37
C ALA A 199 -9.49 -20.39 -11.34
N ILE A 200 -9.24 -19.08 -11.20
CA ILE A 200 -8.05 -18.45 -11.76
C ILE A 200 -7.13 -18.05 -10.60
N GLN A 201 -5.83 -18.20 -10.82
CA GLN A 201 -4.81 -17.71 -9.90
C GLN A 201 -4.09 -16.54 -10.57
N LEU A 202 -4.27 -15.36 -10.04
CA LEU A 202 -3.52 -14.18 -10.48
C LEU A 202 -2.12 -14.25 -9.89
N MET A 203 -1.08 -14.27 -10.73
CA MET A 203 0.29 -13.99 -10.27
C MET A 203 0.30 -12.62 -9.59
N PRO A 204 1.29 -12.31 -8.73
CA PRO A 204 1.16 -11.20 -7.79
C PRO A 204 0.74 -9.88 -8.44
N VAL A 205 -0.29 -9.26 -7.85
CA VAL A 205 -0.89 -7.99 -8.32
C VAL A 205 -0.65 -6.85 -7.33
N MET A 206 0.16 -7.09 -6.30
CA MET A 206 0.59 -6.04 -5.36
C MET A 206 1.56 -5.08 -6.04
N GLU A 207 1.60 -3.83 -5.59
CA GLU A 207 2.50 -2.79 -6.12
C GLU A 207 3.95 -3.26 -6.07
N PHE A 208 4.58 -3.37 -7.22
CA PHE A 208 5.97 -3.78 -7.41
C PHE A 208 6.82 -2.65 -8.00
N GLU A 209 8.13 -2.80 -8.03
CA GLU A 209 9.02 -1.84 -8.65
C GLU A 209 8.99 -1.94 -10.16
N GLY A 210 8.80 -0.79 -10.84
CA GLY A 210 8.64 -0.70 -12.29
C GLY A 210 7.20 -0.98 -12.74
N ASN A 211 6.99 -1.06 -14.05
CA ASN A 211 5.69 -1.36 -14.66
C ASN A 211 5.63 -2.73 -15.33
N GLU A 212 6.75 -3.45 -15.35
CA GLU A 212 6.85 -4.77 -15.99
C GLU A 212 7.54 -5.76 -15.07
N SER A 213 6.77 -6.65 -14.47
CA SER A 213 7.27 -7.66 -13.54
C SER A 213 6.38 -8.90 -13.57
N TRP A 214 6.85 -9.98 -13.00
CA TRP A 214 6.02 -11.11 -12.58
C TRP A 214 5.28 -10.82 -11.27
N GLY A 215 5.60 -9.68 -10.62
CA GLY A 215 4.98 -9.24 -9.38
C GLY A 215 5.70 -9.70 -8.11
N TYR A 216 6.82 -10.43 -8.21
CA TYR A 216 7.56 -10.92 -7.03
C TYR A 216 8.58 -9.92 -6.47
N ASN A 217 8.72 -8.74 -7.07
CA ASN A 217 9.51 -7.62 -6.56
C ASN A 217 8.62 -6.60 -5.83
N THR A 218 7.82 -7.07 -4.90
CA THR A 218 6.81 -6.29 -4.17
C THR A 218 7.44 -5.19 -3.34
N SER A 219 6.91 -3.98 -3.47
CA SER A 219 7.27 -2.82 -2.67
C SER A 219 6.19 -2.43 -1.65
N PHE A 220 4.91 -2.55 -2.00
CA PHE A 220 3.79 -2.21 -1.12
C PHE A 220 2.75 -3.33 -1.12
N HIS A 221 2.78 -4.15 -0.06
CA HIS A 221 1.99 -5.38 0.03
C HIS A 221 0.48 -5.18 0.11
N MET A 222 0.02 -3.99 0.53
CA MET A 222 -1.41 -3.67 0.66
C MET A 222 -1.93 -2.83 -0.51
N ALA A 223 -1.06 -2.33 -1.39
CA ALA A 223 -1.42 -1.58 -2.58
C ALA A 223 -1.54 -2.51 -3.79
N LEU A 224 -2.47 -2.19 -4.68
CA LEU A 224 -2.61 -2.82 -5.97
C LEU A 224 -1.70 -2.13 -6.98
N ASP A 225 -1.06 -2.92 -7.85
CA ASP A 225 -0.24 -2.37 -8.92
C ASP A 225 -1.09 -1.62 -9.96
N LYS A 226 -0.74 -0.35 -10.16
CA LYS A 226 -1.48 0.58 -11.01
C LYS A 226 -1.46 0.22 -12.50
N PHE A 227 -0.42 -0.48 -12.94
CA PHE A 227 -0.29 -0.91 -14.33
C PHE A 227 -1.40 -1.90 -14.72
N TYR A 228 -1.88 -2.69 -13.77
CA TYR A 228 -2.94 -3.67 -13.99
C TYR A 228 -4.36 -3.09 -13.91
N GLY A 229 -4.52 -1.94 -13.28
CA GLY A 229 -5.82 -1.27 -13.19
C GLY A 229 -6.15 -0.70 -11.81
N THR A 230 -7.38 -0.20 -11.68
CA THR A 230 -7.88 0.34 -10.42
C THR A 230 -8.33 -0.77 -9.46
N PRO A 231 -8.39 -0.49 -8.14
CA PRO A 231 -9.00 -1.41 -7.17
C PRO A 231 -10.43 -1.81 -7.53
N GLU A 232 -11.22 -0.87 -8.07
CA GLU A 232 -12.59 -1.13 -8.52
C GLU A 232 -12.61 -2.11 -9.69
N LYS A 233 -11.63 -2.02 -10.60
CA LYS A 233 -11.53 -2.93 -11.75
C LYS A 233 -11.19 -4.35 -11.32
N LEU A 234 -10.32 -4.53 -10.32
CA LEU A 234 -10.06 -5.85 -9.75
C LEU A 234 -11.30 -6.43 -9.05
N LYS A 235 -12.05 -5.58 -8.31
CA LYS A 235 -13.30 -6.01 -7.66
C LYS A 235 -14.36 -6.41 -8.69
N GLU A 236 -14.49 -5.66 -9.79
CA GLU A 236 -15.36 -5.99 -10.93
C GLU A 236 -14.98 -7.34 -11.54
N LEU A 237 -13.69 -7.60 -11.74
CA LEU A 237 -13.19 -8.90 -12.21
C LEU A 237 -13.62 -10.01 -11.26
N ILE A 238 -13.33 -9.87 -9.97
CA ILE A 238 -13.68 -10.87 -8.95
C ILE A 238 -15.18 -11.14 -8.96
N ASP A 239 -15.99 -10.08 -9.01
CA ASP A 239 -17.45 -10.17 -8.96
C ASP A 239 -18.00 -10.89 -10.20
N LEU A 240 -17.48 -10.58 -11.38
CA LEU A 240 -17.84 -11.25 -12.63
C LEU A 240 -17.48 -12.76 -12.61
N TYR A 241 -16.29 -13.07 -12.12
CA TYR A 241 -15.83 -14.46 -12.06
C TYR A 241 -16.66 -15.27 -11.06
N HIS A 242 -16.99 -14.71 -9.89
CA HIS A 242 -17.89 -15.34 -8.92
C HIS A 242 -19.30 -15.56 -9.49
N GLN A 243 -19.83 -14.60 -10.28
CA GLN A 243 -21.12 -14.78 -10.97
C GLN A 243 -21.11 -15.96 -11.94
N ASN A 244 -19.94 -16.35 -12.44
CA ASN A 244 -19.74 -17.48 -13.34
C ASN A 244 -19.21 -18.73 -12.64
N GLY A 245 -19.22 -18.78 -11.31
CA GLY A 245 -18.79 -19.93 -10.52
C GLY A 245 -17.28 -20.18 -10.53
N ILE A 246 -16.47 -19.17 -10.87
CA ILE A 246 -15.02 -19.26 -10.94
C ILE A 246 -14.42 -18.49 -9.75
N ALA A 247 -13.65 -19.16 -8.91
CA ALA A 247 -12.92 -18.54 -7.82
C ALA A 247 -11.73 -17.70 -8.33
N VAL A 248 -11.39 -16.65 -7.61
CA VAL A 248 -10.17 -15.86 -7.87
C VAL A 248 -9.20 -16.08 -6.70
N ILE A 249 -8.00 -16.54 -7.01
CA ILE A 249 -6.91 -16.78 -6.08
C ILE A 249 -5.85 -15.70 -6.32
N LEU A 250 -5.40 -15.06 -5.25
CA LEU A 250 -4.29 -14.11 -5.31
C LEU A 250 -3.00 -14.81 -4.88
N ASP A 251 -2.01 -14.81 -5.76
CA ASP A 251 -0.65 -15.16 -5.39
C ASP A 251 -0.03 -13.96 -4.64
N VAL A 252 0.55 -14.20 -3.48
CA VAL A 252 1.07 -13.14 -2.62
C VAL A 252 2.50 -13.42 -2.19
N ALA A 253 3.42 -12.50 -2.53
CA ALA A 253 4.83 -12.56 -2.14
C ALA A 253 5.01 -11.88 -0.78
N LEU A 254 4.92 -12.63 0.33
CA LEU A 254 5.01 -12.10 1.69
C LEU A 254 6.35 -12.37 2.39
N ASN A 255 7.23 -13.13 1.76
CA ASN A 255 8.49 -13.58 2.36
C ASN A 255 9.65 -12.59 2.19
N HIS A 256 9.48 -11.57 1.35
CA HIS A 256 10.47 -10.52 1.10
C HIS A 256 9.81 -9.20 0.67
N ALA A 257 10.59 -8.14 0.61
CA ALA A 257 10.23 -6.86 0.05
C ALA A 257 11.41 -6.25 -0.70
N PHE A 258 11.14 -5.41 -1.70
CA PHE A 258 12.16 -4.68 -2.43
C PHE A 258 12.49 -3.32 -1.78
N GLY A 259 13.56 -2.67 -2.23
CA GLY A 259 14.17 -1.54 -1.56
C GLY A 259 13.28 -0.29 -1.38
N ARG A 260 12.24 -0.14 -2.19
CA ARG A 260 11.26 0.95 -2.04
C ARG A 260 10.27 0.73 -0.90
N ASN A 261 10.18 -0.48 -0.35
CA ASN A 261 9.28 -0.79 0.75
C ASN A 261 9.58 0.07 1.99
N SER A 262 8.54 0.65 2.57
CA SER A 262 8.67 1.54 3.73
C SER A 262 9.26 0.83 4.95
N MET A 263 8.95 -0.44 5.17
CA MET A 263 9.50 -1.24 6.28
C MET A 263 10.97 -1.61 6.07
N VAL A 264 11.46 -1.66 4.83
CA VAL A 264 12.89 -1.74 4.54
C VAL A 264 13.54 -0.41 4.84
N ARG A 265 13.01 0.68 4.28
CA ARG A 265 13.61 2.01 4.32
C ARG A 265 13.67 2.65 5.69
N MET A 266 12.65 2.47 6.53
CA MET A 266 12.63 3.05 7.88
C MET A 266 13.76 2.52 8.79
N TRP A 267 14.30 1.35 8.48
CA TRP A 267 15.44 0.72 9.20
C TRP A 267 16.44 0.19 8.17
N MET A 268 16.95 1.08 7.32
CA MET A 268 17.94 0.70 6.31
C MET A 268 19.34 1.18 6.72
N LYS A 269 20.34 0.52 6.14
CA LYS A 269 21.71 0.98 6.11
C LYS A 269 21.93 1.64 4.74
N ASP A 270 22.22 2.92 4.77
CA ASP A 270 22.43 3.79 3.59
C ASP A 270 23.78 4.46 3.76
N SER A 271 24.85 3.72 3.44
CA SER A 271 26.24 4.14 3.75
C SER A 271 26.78 5.22 2.81
N ASP A 272 26.22 5.33 1.61
CA ASP A 272 26.63 6.33 0.61
C ASP A 272 25.69 7.55 0.56
N GLY A 273 24.56 7.49 1.28
CA GLY A 273 23.63 8.61 1.44
C GLY A 273 22.76 8.88 0.21
N ASP A 274 22.58 7.91 -0.68
CA ASP A 274 21.74 8.05 -1.87
C ASP A 274 20.23 7.83 -1.58
N GLY A 275 19.92 7.42 -0.35
CA GLY A 275 18.54 7.17 0.15
C GLY A 275 18.01 5.79 -0.20
N TRP A 276 18.88 4.88 -0.63
CA TRP A 276 18.61 3.46 -0.83
C TRP A 276 19.54 2.63 0.05
N GLY A 277 19.12 1.44 0.42
CA GLY A 277 19.95 0.58 1.24
C GLY A 277 19.30 -0.75 1.59
N ASP A 278 20.12 -1.63 2.11
CA ASP A 278 19.67 -2.91 2.64
C ASP A 278 19.06 -2.74 4.05
N PRO A 279 18.25 -3.69 4.53
CA PRO A 279 17.81 -3.68 5.91
C PRO A 279 19.01 -3.61 6.87
N ALA A 280 18.97 -2.71 7.84
CA ALA A 280 19.98 -2.65 8.90
C ALA A 280 19.80 -3.81 9.89
N SER A 281 20.81 -4.07 10.73
CA SER A 281 20.78 -5.17 11.70
C SER A 281 19.68 -5.03 12.77
N ASP A 282 19.15 -3.83 12.97
CA ASP A 282 18.06 -3.52 13.89
C ASP A 282 16.69 -3.46 13.20
N ASN A 283 16.61 -3.78 11.89
CA ASN A 283 15.32 -3.82 11.19
C ASN A 283 14.41 -4.88 11.83
N PRO A 284 13.21 -4.50 12.34
CA PRO A 284 12.34 -5.43 13.05
C PRO A 284 11.58 -6.40 12.14
N TYR A 285 11.60 -6.19 10.83
CA TYR A 285 10.81 -6.94 9.85
C TYR A 285 11.67 -7.77 8.90
N PHE A 286 12.87 -7.31 8.55
CA PHE A 286 13.73 -7.94 7.55
C PHE A 286 15.12 -8.21 8.09
N ASN A 287 15.71 -9.32 7.66
CA ASN A 287 17.08 -9.65 8.03
C ASN A 287 18.09 -8.78 7.26
N GLU A 288 19.18 -8.38 7.90
CA GLU A 288 20.31 -7.68 7.26
C GLU A 288 20.88 -8.43 6.05
N PHE A 289 20.86 -9.75 6.12
CA PHE A 289 21.30 -10.62 5.03
C PHE A 289 20.18 -11.60 4.67
N ALA A 290 20.02 -11.84 3.37
CA ALA A 290 19.10 -12.88 2.91
C ALA A 290 19.46 -14.23 3.53
N LYS A 291 18.46 -14.86 4.16
CA LYS A 291 18.57 -16.23 4.71
C LYS A 291 17.69 -17.12 3.86
N HIS A 292 18.32 -17.93 3.01
CA HIS A 292 17.67 -18.93 2.17
C HIS A 292 17.83 -20.32 2.79
#